data_b5f4da16365739542953833a37fba049
#
_entry.id   b5f4da16365739542953833a37fba049
#
_cell.length_a   1.000
_cell.length_b   1.000
_cell.length_c   1.000
_cell.angle_alpha   90.00
_cell.angle_beta   90.00
_cell.angle_gamma   90.00
#
_symmetry.space_group_name_H-M   'P 1'
#
loop_
_entity.id
_entity.type
_entity.pdbx_description
1 polymer ?
#
loop_
_entity_poly.entity_id
_entity_poly.type
_entity_poly.pdbx_seq_one_letter_code
_entity_poly.pdbx_strand_id
1 'polypeptide(L)'
;MLRKPQLYLTKVFIQIFLRNKQYIFFSLLLPVVILGIVGLNDGERDPVDIGLVDYSNSNISKEFIDKLSNNVLFNINQSDEESLRNKLIKGELTLILVLPNDMGDTNKTTNIKLLADKSQINFIEAIKPIINQTLIGVEREISKKIPMFSLEIEDIKSRTQTYLDFLLPGIMAFMLMNLSIAGSGFNVVEFRRRGILKRLFVTPIKPIDFVSAIVVARMVIVLGQLSIIFGFAFFFLDVNIVGSISHLFFIIMLSVLMFLTLGFSIGSLAKTQESVGVIASIFIYPQIVMSGVFFPIETLPEFIQPFSEILPLSIVADAMRSISSDGLSLLAVYKNIIGISIWIVI
;
A
#
# COMPACT_ATOMS: atom_id res chain seq x y z
N MET A 1 2.14 -36.25 7.29
CA MET A 1 1.10 -36.81 6.40
C MET A 1 -0.27 -36.63 7.04
N LEU A 2 -1.24 -36.05 6.31
CA LEU A 2 -2.61 -35.92 6.80
C LEU A 2 -3.27 -37.30 6.90
N ARG A 3 -4.05 -37.51 7.96
CA ARG A 3 -4.80 -38.77 8.14
C ARG A 3 -6.01 -38.79 7.19
N LYS A 4 -6.49 -39.99 6.80
CA LYS A 4 -7.65 -40.14 5.92
C LYS A 4 -8.88 -39.26 6.32
N PRO A 5 -9.27 -39.18 7.61
CA PRO A 5 -10.37 -38.31 8.04
C PRO A 5 -10.09 -36.82 7.79
N GLN A 6 -8.84 -36.35 7.99
CA GLN A 6 -8.45 -34.96 7.76
C GLN A 6 -8.60 -34.58 6.29
N LEU A 7 -8.12 -35.44 5.38
CA LEU A 7 -8.23 -35.20 3.92
C LEU A 7 -9.69 -35.14 3.47
N TYR A 8 -10.53 -36.02 3.98
CA TYR A 8 -11.95 -36.03 3.65
C TYR A 8 -12.65 -34.76 4.14
N LEU A 9 -12.43 -34.37 5.39
CA LEU A 9 -12.98 -33.13 5.95
C LEU A 9 -12.47 -31.89 5.22
N THR A 10 -11.19 -31.83 4.88
CA THR A 10 -10.60 -30.73 4.08
C THR A 10 -11.33 -30.61 2.74
N LYS A 11 -11.54 -31.71 2.04
CA LYS A 11 -12.30 -31.70 0.76
C LYS A 11 -13.72 -31.18 0.95
N VAL A 12 -14.41 -31.61 2.00
CA VAL A 12 -15.77 -31.15 2.30
C VAL A 12 -15.79 -29.62 2.57
N PHE A 13 -14.84 -29.09 3.35
CA PHE A 13 -14.77 -27.65 3.63
C PHE A 13 -14.46 -26.84 2.37
N ILE A 14 -13.58 -27.30 1.50
CA ILE A 14 -13.32 -26.67 0.21
C ILE A 14 -14.59 -26.68 -0.67
N GLN A 15 -15.31 -27.81 -0.72
CA GLN A 15 -16.56 -27.89 -1.48
C GLN A 15 -17.65 -26.96 -0.96
N ILE A 16 -17.78 -26.82 0.38
CA ILE A 16 -18.72 -25.87 0.98
C ILE A 16 -18.38 -24.44 0.55
N PHE A 17 -17.09 -24.09 0.58
CA PHE A 17 -16.64 -22.78 0.14
C PHE A 17 -16.93 -22.54 -1.36
N LEU A 18 -16.57 -23.47 -2.23
CA LEU A 18 -16.77 -23.35 -3.69
C LEU A 18 -18.25 -23.27 -4.08
N ARG A 19 -19.16 -23.76 -3.27
CA ARG A 19 -20.62 -23.62 -3.47
C ARG A 19 -21.13 -22.22 -3.17
N ASN A 20 -20.41 -21.43 -2.38
CA ASN A 20 -20.79 -20.05 -2.05
C ASN A 20 -20.22 -19.07 -3.09
N LYS A 21 -20.77 -19.08 -4.31
CA LYS A 21 -20.31 -18.25 -5.43
C LYS A 21 -20.35 -16.75 -5.12
N GLN A 22 -21.36 -16.28 -4.37
CA GLN A 22 -21.48 -14.89 -3.99
C GLN A 22 -20.31 -14.45 -3.10
N TYR A 23 -19.96 -15.24 -2.09
CA TYR A 23 -18.84 -14.92 -1.21
C TYR A 23 -17.51 -14.88 -1.98
N ILE A 24 -17.28 -15.84 -2.88
CA ILE A 24 -16.07 -15.87 -3.71
C ILE A 24 -15.98 -14.61 -4.59
N PHE A 25 -17.07 -14.27 -5.25
CA PHE A 25 -17.14 -13.10 -6.12
C PHE A 25 -16.84 -11.81 -5.37
N PHE A 26 -17.55 -11.53 -4.27
CA PHE A 26 -17.36 -10.30 -3.51
C PHE A 26 -16.01 -10.23 -2.81
N SER A 27 -15.44 -11.36 -2.39
CA SER A 27 -14.12 -11.39 -1.75
C SER A 27 -12.98 -11.06 -2.71
N LEU A 28 -13.14 -11.32 -4.01
CA LEU A 28 -12.18 -11.01 -5.06
C LEU A 28 -12.44 -9.65 -5.71
N LEU A 29 -13.70 -9.22 -5.77
CA LEU A 29 -14.12 -8.01 -6.48
C LEU A 29 -13.41 -6.77 -5.93
N LEU A 30 -13.45 -6.56 -4.61
CA LEU A 30 -12.93 -5.34 -3.99
C LEU A 30 -11.43 -5.14 -4.24
N PRO A 31 -10.55 -6.13 -4.02
CA PRO A 31 -9.12 -5.99 -4.33
C PRO A 31 -8.82 -5.79 -5.82
N VAL A 32 -9.52 -6.52 -6.68
CA VAL A 32 -9.36 -6.38 -8.14
C VAL A 32 -9.77 -4.98 -8.60
N VAL A 33 -10.87 -4.44 -8.05
CA VAL A 33 -11.32 -3.07 -8.35
C VAL A 33 -10.31 -2.04 -7.85
N ILE A 34 -9.81 -2.17 -6.61
CA ILE A 34 -8.81 -1.23 -6.08
C ILE A 34 -7.54 -1.26 -6.93
N LEU A 35 -7.00 -2.46 -7.19
CA LEU A 35 -5.80 -2.61 -8.02
C LEU A 35 -6.03 -2.13 -9.46
N GLY A 36 -7.23 -2.37 -10.02
CA GLY A 36 -7.59 -1.90 -11.36
C GLY A 36 -7.66 -0.37 -11.44
N ILE A 37 -8.30 0.29 -10.47
CA ILE A 37 -8.37 1.77 -10.43
C ILE A 37 -6.97 2.36 -10.30
N VAL A 38 -6.15 1.85 -9.38
CA VAL A 38 -4.79 2.34 -9.19
C VAL A 38 -3.92 2.04 -10.41
N GLY A 39 -4.00 0.83 -10.96
CA GLY A 39 -3.19 0.42 -12.10
C GLY A 39 -3.53 1.14 -13.40
N LEU A 40 -4.78 1.48 -13.60
CA LEU A 40 -5.18 2.31 -14.76
C LEU A 40 -4.69 3.76 -14.63
N ASN A 41 -4.46 4.23 -13.40
CA ASN A 41 -4.01 5.59 -13.13
C ASN A 41 -2.47 5.69 -12.94
N ASP A 42 -1.75 4.57 -12.89
CA ASP A 42 -0.31 4.52 -12.58
C ASP A 42 0.58 4.83 -13.80
N GLY A 43 -0.03 5.08 -14.95
CA GLY A 43 0.67 5.35 -16.22
C GLY A 43 0.98 6.81 -16.53
N GLU A 44 0.22 7.74 -15.99
CA GLU A 44 0.41 9.18 -16.21
C GLU A 44 0.25 9.89 -14.86
N ARG A 45 1.37 10.29 -14.26
CA ARG A 45 1.31 11.36 -13.26
C ARG A 45 0.85 12.58 -14.02
N ASP A 46 -0.40 13.00 -13.81
CA ASP A 46 -0.87 14.26 -14.35
C ASP A 46 0.15 15.33 -13.99
N PRO A 47 0.64 16.09 -14.96
CA PRO A 47 1.58 17.16 -14.69
C PRO A 47 0.97 18.12 -13.67
N VAL A 48 1.78 18.56 -12.74
CA VAL A 48 1.36 19.46 -11.68
C VAL A 48 1.04 20.82 -12.28
N ASP A 49 -0.20 21.28 -12.14
CA ASP A 49 -0.62 22.60 -12.61
C ASP A 49 -0.05 23.69 -11.71
N ILE A 50 0.90 24.46 -12.27
CA ILE A 50 1.59 25.56 -11.60
C ILE A 50 1.16 26.88 -12.23
N GLY A 51 0.67 27.80 -11.41
CA GLY A 51 0.49 29.21 -11.81
C GLY A 51 1.84 29.93 -11.80
N LEU A 52 2.10 30.77 -12.81
CA LEU A 52 3.32 31.54 -12.86
C LEU A 52 3.01 33.00 -13.19
N VAL A 53 3.50 33.90 -12.32
CA VAL A 53 3.45 35.36 -12.51
C VAL A 53 4.86 35.86 -12.68
N ASP A 54 5.17 36.47 -13.83
CA ASP A 54 6.48 37.08 -14.12
C ASP A 54 6.37 38.61 -14.15
N TYR A 55 6.86 39.27 -13.09
CA TYR A 55 6.94 40.72 -13.01
C TYR A 55 8.27 41.27 -13.60
N SER A 56 9.30 40.42 -13.72
CA SER A 56 10.63 40.90 -14.17
C SER A 56 10.75 41.00 -15.68
N ASN A 57 10.09 40.13 -16.44
CA ASN A 57 10.22 40.01 -17.89
C ASN A 57 11.69 39.95 -18.38
N SER A 58 12.60 39.50 -17.50
CA SER A 58 14.04 39.46 -17.78
C SER A 58 14.41 38.23 -18.63
N ASN A 59 15.60 38.22 -19.22
CA ASN A 59 16.09 37.02 -19.91
C ASN A 59 16.27 35.84 -18.95
N ILE A 60 16.55 36.11 -17.66
CA ILE A 60 16.73 35.11 -16.61
C ILE A 60 15.38 34.46 -16.25
N SER A 61 14.32 35.28 -16.13
CA SER A 61 12.99 34.73 -15.86
C SER A 61 12.49 33.86 -17.01
N LYS A 62 12.71 34.28 -18.25
CA LYS A 62 12.33 33.53 -19.46
C LYS A 62 13.02 32.17 -19.51
N GLU A 63 14.34 32.14 -19.26
CA GLU A 63 15.10 30.89 -19.25
C GLU A 63 14.65 29.94 -18.13
N PHE A 64 14.34 30.49 -16.97
CA PHE A 64 13.76 29.70 -15.86
C PHE A 64 12.40 29.11 -16.22
N ILE A 65 11.52 29.92 -16.81
CA ILE A 65 10.20 29.50 -17.28
C ILE A 65 10.33 28.40 -18.36
N ASP A 66 11.25 28.57 -19.30
CA ASP A 66 11.49 27.60 -20.38
C ASP A 66 11.97 26.26 -19.83
N LYS A 67 12.91 26.26 -18.87
CA LYS A 67 13.39 25.04 -18.22
C LYS A 67 12.31 24.35 -17.37
N LEU A 68 11.46 25.13 -16.70
CA LEU A 68 10.34 24.59 -15.94
C LEU A 68 9.27 23.98 -16.85
N SER A 69 8.94 24.65 -17.97
CA SER A 69 7.93 24.17 -18.94
C SER A 69 8.38 22.93 -19.72
N ASN A 70 9.68 22.76 -19.90
CA ASN A 70 10.24 21.56 -20.53
C ASN A 70 10.30 20.35 -19.56
N ASN A 71 9.97 20.55 -18.30
CA ASN A 71 9.90 19.45 -17.34
C ASN A 71 8.53 18.78 -17.41
N VAL A 72 8.50 17.50 -17.76
CA VAL A 72 7.28 16.68 -17.91
C VAL A 72 6.38 16.67 -16.66
N LEU A 73 6.96 17.01 -15.50
CA LEU A 73 6.25 17.04 -14.22
C LEU A 73 5.36 18.28 -14.04
N PHE A 74 5.52 19.34 -14.86
CA PHE A 74 4.84 20.60 -14.63
C PHE A 74 4.04 21.07 -15.86
N ASN A 75 2.84 21.51 -15.60
CA ASN A 75 2.01 22.24 -16.56
C ASN A 75 1.92 23.71 -16.10
N ILE A 76 2.52 24.62 -16.88
CA ILE A 76 2.65 26.02 -16.47
C ILE A 76 1.52 26.86 -17.05
N ASN A 77 0.76 27.50 -16.17
CA ASN A 77 -0.31 28.41 -16.51
C ASN A 77 0.12 29.87 -16.20
N GLN A 78 0.52 30.62 -17.22
CA GLN A 78 0.90 32.03 -17.06
C GLN A 78 -0.32 32.91 -17.17
N SER A 79 -0.56 33.73 -16.13
CA SER A 79 -1.65 34.72 -16.11
C SER A 79 -1.35 35.78 -15.04
N ASP A 80 -2.26 36.73 -14.88
CA ASP A 80 -2.19 37.73 -13.82
C ASP A 80 -2.41 37.10 -12.43
N GLU A 81 -1.82 37.72 -11.41
CA GLU A 81 -1.80 37.16 -10.05
C GLU A 81 -3.22 36.94 -9.49
N GLU A 82 -4.17 37.84 -9.78
CA GLU A 82 -5.53 37.77 -9.27
C GLU A 82 -6.31 36.59 -9.85
N SER A 83 -6.17 36.39 -11.16
CA SER A 83 -6.76 35.24 -11.86
C SER A 83 -6.21 33.91 -11.35
N LEU A 84 -4.88 33.81 -11.17
CA LEU A 84 -4.24 32.59 -10.65
C LEU A 84 -4.60 32.30 -9.20
N ARG A 85 -4.73 33.35 -8.34
CA ARG A 85 -5.21 33.20 -6.97
C ARG A 85 -6.62 32.62 -6.92
N ASN A 86 -7.50 33.08 -7.81
CA ASN A 86 -8.85 32.53 -7.89
C ASN A 86 -8.87 31.07 -8.33
N LYS A 87 -8.00 30.67 -9.26
CA LYS A 87 -7.83 29.29 -9.69
C LYS A 87 -7.23 28.41 -8.57
N LEU A 88 -6.26 28.93 -7.81
CA LEU A 88 -5.69 28.24 -6.65
C LEU A 88 -6.76 27.98 -5.57
N ILE A 89 -7.60 28.97 -5.27
CA ILE A 89 -8.71 28.83 -4.30
C ILE A 89 -9.73 27.78 -4.77
N LYS A 90 -9.97 27.68 -6.08
CA LYS A 90 -10.86 26.66 -6.66
C LYS A 90 -10.24 25.27 -6.76
N GLY A 91 -8.95 25.13 -6.44
CA GLY A 91 -8.22 23.87 -6.56
C GLY A 91 -7.83 23.48 -7.99
N GLU A 92 -7.93 24.43 -8.94
CA GLU A 92 -7.51 24.25 -10.34
C GLU A 92 -5.98 24.35 -10.52
N LEU A 93 -5.28 24.89 -9.51
CA LEU A 93 -3.82 25.00 -9.46
C LEU A 93 -3.32 24.45 -8.13
N THR A 94 -2.13 23.89 -8.14
CA THR A 94 -1.48 23.35 -6.94
C THR A 94 -0.68 24.41 -6.19
N LEU A 95 0.02 25.25 -6.94
CA LEU A 95 0.82 26.37 -6.38
C LEU A 95 0.98 27.48 -7.42
N ILE A 96 1.39 28.68 -6.94
CA ILE A 96 1.71 29.81 -7.78
C ILE A 96 3.14 30.27 -7.47
N LEU A 97 3.97 30.39 -8.49
CA LEU A 97 5.29 31.01 -8.42
C LEU A 97 5.19 32.45 -8.86
N VAL A 98 5.63 33.38 -8.00
CA VAL A 98 5.68 34.80 -8.29
C VAL A 98 7.15 35.21 -8.44
N LEU A 99 7.54 35.57 -9.65
CA LEU A 99 8.88 36.06 -10.00
C LEU A 99 8.90 37.58 -9.84
N PRO A 100 9.69 38.13 -8.92
CA PRO A 100 9.70 39.55 -8.64
C PRO A 100 10.49 40.36 -9.71
N ASN A 101 10.27 41.68 -9.75
CA ASN A 101 10.88 42.60 -10.74
C ASN A 101 12.41 42.61 -10.75
N ASP A 102 13.05 42.25 -9.63
CA ASP A 102 14.51 42.25 -9.47
C ASP A 102 15.17 40.90 -9.85
N MET A 103 14.44 39.99 -10.43
CA MET A 103 14.98 38.71 -10.94
C MET A 103 15.90 38.84 -12.17
N GLY A 104 16.56 39.93 -12.34
CA GLY A 104 17.56 40.18 -13.39
C GLY A 104 18.83 40.83 -12.83
N ASP A 105 18.81 41.21 -11.55
CA ASP A 105 19.92 41.89 -10.90
C ASP A 105 20.87 40.86 -10.26
N THR A 106 22.01 40.63 -10.90
CA THR A 106 23.03 39.67 -10.47
C THR A 106 23.75 40.08 -9.17
N ASN A 107 23.50 41.29 -8.66
CA ASN A 107 24.16 41.82 -7.46
C ASN A 107 23.31 41.67 -6.18
N LYS A 108 22.09 41.15 -6.30
CA LYS A 108 21.17 40.98 -5.15
C LYS A 108 20.61 39.60 -5.09
N THR A 109 20.37 39.12 -3.84
CA THR A 109 19.63 37.89 -3.63
C THR A 109 18.14 38.18 -3.80
N THR A 110 17.53 37.57 -4.81
CA THR A 110 16.12 37.73 -5.14
C THR A 110 15.30 36.61 -4.52
N ASN A 111 14.21 36.97 -3.82
CA ASN A 111 13.31 36.01 -3.19
C ASN A 111 12.10 35.72 -4.10
N ILE A 112 12.01 34.52 -4.62
CA ILE A 112 10.83 34.06 -5.34
C ILE A 112 9.76 33.67 -4.33
N LYS A 113 8.54 34.19 -4.47
CA LYS A 113 7.42 33.86 -3.61
C LYS A 113 6.68 32.64 -4.16
N LEU A 114 6.46 31.67 -3.28
CA LEU A 114 5.63 30.51 -3.57
C LEU A 114 4.32 30.64 -2.78
N LEU A 115 3.20 30.73 -3.49
CA LEU A 115 1.86 30.78 -2.90
C LEU A 115 1.22 29.41 -3.08
N ALA A 116 0.77 28.81 -2.00
CA ALA A 116 0.16 27.48 -2.05
C ALA A 116 -0.84 27.29 -0.89
N ASP A 117 -1.71 26.31 -1.02
CA ASP A 117 -2.63 25.92 0.03
C ASP A 117 -1.89 25.12 1.12
N LYS A 118 -2.14 25.46 2.38
CA LYS A 118 -1.60 24.74 3.55
C LYS A 118 -2.01 23.27 3.60
N SER A 119 -3.12 22.89 2.99
CA SER A 119 -3.55 21.49 2.93
C SER A 119 -2.62 20.61 2.09
N GLN A 120 -1.79 21.21 1.22
CA GLN A 120 -0.88 20.52 0.32
C GLN A 120 0.61 20.63 0.72
N ILE A 121 0.88 20.90 2.00
CA ILE A 121 2.23 21.22 2.49
C ILE A 121 3.25 20.09 2.18
N ASN A 122 2.84 18.83 2.32
CA ASN A 122 3.71 17.67 2.03
C ASN A 122 4.09 17.59 0.54
N PHE A 123 3.16 17.97 -0.33
CA PHE A 123 3.38 18.01 -1.76
C PHE A 123 4.31 19.16 -2.17
N ILE A 124 4.16 20.32 -1.51
CA ILE A 124 5.01 21.48 -1.71
C ILE A 124 6.46 21.16 -1.31
N GLU A 125 6.66 20.48 -0.19
CA GLU A 125 8.00 20.06 0.25
C GLU A 125 8.68 19.09 -0.72
N ALA A 126 7.92 18.25 -1.40
CA ALA A 126 8.44 17.37 -2.45
C ALA A 126 8.84 18.11 -3.74
N ILE A 127 8.13 19.20 -4.11
CA ILE A 127 8.38 19.97 -5.33
C ILE A 127 9.46 21.04 -5.14
N LYS A 128 9.56 21.61 -3.95
CA LYS A 128 10.52 22.67 -3.61
C LYS A 128 11.98 22.36 -4.01
N PRO A 129 12.51 21.14 -3.79
CA PRO A 129 13.85 20.78 -4.27
C PRO A 129 13.99 20.85 -5.78
N ILE A 130 12.96 20.45 -6.54
CA ILE A 130 12.98 20.44 -8.01
C ILE A 130 13.03 21.89 -8.54
N ILE A 131 12.20 22.77 -7.99
CA ILE A 131 12.20 24.21 -8.31
C ILE A 131 13.56 24.84 -7.97
N ASN A 132 14.10 24.55 -6.78
CA ASN A 132 15.42 25.04 -6.37
C ASN A 132 16.53 24.53 -7.29
N GLN A 133 16.50 23.27 -7.69
CA GLN A 133 17.49 22.72 -8.62
C GLN A 133 17.42 23.40 -9.98
N THR A 134 16.23 23.71 -10.48
CA THR A 134 16.04 24.48 -11.73
C THR A 134 16.61 25.89 -11.61
N LEU A 135 16.34 26.58 -10.48
CA LEU A 135 16.89 27.91 -10.20
C LEU A 135 18.43 27.91 -10.16
N ILE A 136 19.03 26.96 -9.44
CA ILE A 136 20.49 26.77 -9.37
C ILE A 136 21.06 26.47 -10.76
N GLY A 137 20.33 25.71 -11.60
CA GLY A 137 20.72 25.40 -12.97
C GLY A 137 20.79 26.66 -13.84
N VAL A 138 19.80 27.55 -13.74
CA VAL A 138 19.77 28.85 -14.46
C VAL A 138 20.88 29.77 -13.94
N GLU A 139 21.06 29.86 -12.62
CA GLU A 139 22.14 30.68 -12.03
C GLU A 139 23.53 30.24 -12.49
N ARG A 140 23.79 28.95 -12.62
CA ARG A 140 25.06 28.37 -13.09
C ARG A 140 25.35 28.71 -14.54
N GLU A 141 24.36 28.65 -15.44
CA GLU A 141 24.51 29.00 -16.83
C GLU A 141 24.85 30.48 -17.02
N ILE A 142 24.23 31.36 -16.24
CA ILE A 142 24.49 32.80 -16.29
C ILE A 142 25.87 33.15 -15.74
N SER A 143 26.26 32.56 -14.62
CA SER A 143 27.54 32.85 -13.96
C SER A 143 28.74 32.19 -14.68
N LYS A 144 28.52 31.35 -15.69
CA LYS A 144 29.56 30.59 -16.41
C LYS A 144 30.56 29.87 -15.49
N LYS A 145 30.22 29.63 -14.24
CA LYS A 145 31.04 28.86 -13.30
C LYS A 145 30.89 27.38 -13.57
N ILE A 146 31.99 26.71 -13.88
CA ILE A 146 32.04 25.25 -13.96
C ILE A 146 31.69 24.71 -12.56
N PRO A 147 30.72 23.80 -12.46
CA PRO A 147 30.38 23.22 -11.15
C PRO A 147 31.58 22.49 -10.59
N MET A 148 31.96 22.82 -9.35
CA MET A 148 33.10 22.22 -8.66
C MET A 148 32.83 20.76 -8.29
N PHE A 149 31.54 20.40 -8.23
CA PHE A 149 31.05 19.05 -7.93
C PHE A 149 29.85 18.76 -8.83
N SER A 150 29.85 17.62 -9.51
CA SER A 150 28.70 17.05 -10.16
C SER A 150 28.24 15.84 -9.37
N LEU A 151 26.94 15.75 -9.04
CA LEU A 151 26.36 14.55 -8.46
C LEU A 151 25.92 13.68 -9.63
N GLU A 152 26.64 12.58 -9.84
CA GLU A 152 26.23 11.53 -10.77
C GLU A 152 25.40 10.53 -9.94
N ILE A 153 24.10 10.49 -10.20
CA ILE A 153 23.21 9.51 -9.55
C ILE A 153 23.28 8.24 -10.40
N GLU A 154 24.07 7.28 -9.93
CA GLU A 154 24.03 5.93 -10.48
C GLU A 154 22.82 5.21 -9.89
N ASP A 155 21.81 4.98 -10.69
CA ASP A 155 20.62 4.24 -10.29
C ASP A 155 20.97 2.76 -10.18
N ILE A 156 21.24 2.30 -8.94
CA ILE A 156 21.59 0.90 -8.65
C ILE A 156 20.37 -0.02 -8.78
N LYS A 157 19.15 0.55 -8.73
CA LYS A 157 17.91 -0.19 -8.95
C LYS A 157 17.56 -0.16 -10.43
N SER A 158 17.58 -1.33 -11.07
CA SER A 158 17.25 -1.51 -12.48
C SER A 158 15.80 -1.16 -12.86
N ARG A 159 14.97 -0.76 -11.90
CA ARG A 159 13.56 -0.41 -12.10
C ARG A 159 13.08 0.64 -11.10
N THR A 160 12.39 1.65 -11.61
CA THR A 160 11.61 2.59 -10.80
C THR A 160 10.47 1.83 -10.12
N GLN A 161 10.43 1.82 -8.78
CA GLN A 161 9.31 1.23 -8.06
C GLN A 161 8.07 2.09 -8.26
N THR A 162 7.01 1.45 -8.76
CA THR A 162 5.71 2.06 -8.97
C THR A 162 4.91 2.04 -7.67
N TYR A 163 3.92 2.93 -7.51
CA TYR A 163 3.01 2.86 -6.37
C TYR A 163 2.28 1.51 -6.27
N LEU A 164 2.03 0.85 -7.41
CA LEU A 164 1.48 -0.51 -7.46
C LEU A 164 2.39 -1.55 -6.81
N ASP A 165 3.71 -1.44 -7.00
CA ASP A 165 4.68 -2.37 -6.39
C ASP A 165 4.68 -2.26 -4.85
N PHE A 166 4.35 -1.06 -4.33
CA PHE A 166 4.14 -0.82 -2.91
C PHE A 166 2.77 -1.32 -2.43
N LEU A 167 1.72 -1.05 -3.19
CA LEU A 167 0.33 -1.27 -2.80
C LEU A 167 -0.08 -2.75 -2.86
N LEU A 168 0.39 -3.49 -3.88
CA LEU A 168 -0.02 -4.87 -4.11
C LEU A 168 0.26 -5.79 -2.91
N PRO A 169 1.49 -5.84 -2.34
CA PRO A 169 1.76 -6.68 -1.17
C PRO A 169 0.91 -6.28 0.04
N GLY A 170 0.65 -4.97 0.22
CA GLY A 170 -0.21 -4.45 1.28
C GLY A 170 -1.65 -4.93 1.14
N ILE A 171 -2.25 -4.80 -0.05
CA ILE A 171 -3.61 -5.30 -0.33
C ILE A 171 -3.68 -6.81 -0.16
N MET A 172 -2.67 -7.55 -0.60
CA MET A 172 -2.62 -9.00 -0.41
C MET A 172 -2.58 -9.37 1.07
N ALA A 173 -1.79 -8.67 1.90
CA ALA A 173 -1.75 -8.86 3.35
C ALA A 173 -3.12 -8.54 4.01
N PHE A 174 -3.75 -7.44 3.60
CA PHE A 174 -5.09 -7.07 4.05
C PHE A 174 -6.14 -8.13 3.70
N MET A 175 -6.08 -8.67 2.48
CA MET A 175 -6.96 -9.77 2.09
C MET A 175 -6.73 -11.04 2.90
N LEU A 176 -5.45 -11.41 3.12
CA LEU A 176 -5.11 -12.53 3.99
C LEU A 176 -5.78 -12.39 5.35
N MET A 177 -5.68 -11.22 5.95
CA MET A 177 -6.31 -10.91 7.23
C MET A 177 -7.83 -11.07 7.17
N ASN A 178 -8.49 -10.40 6.22
CA ASN A 178 -9.94 -10.43 6.08
C ASN A 178 -10.49 -11.83 5.84
N LEU A 179 -9.92 -12.55 4.87
CA LEU A 179 -10.39 -13.88 4.49
C LEU A 179 -10.15 -14.90 5.61
N SER A 180 -9.05 -14.77 6.33
CA SER A 180 -8.72 -15.71 7.42
C SER A 180 -9.53 -15.42 8.68
N ILE A 181 -9.60 -14.18 9.14
CA ILE A 181 -10.33 -13.82 10.37
C ILE A 181 -11.84 -14.03 10.20
N ALA A 182 -12.44 -13.41 9.17
CA ALA A 182 -13.86 -13.57 8.92
C ALA A 182 -14.22 -15.03 8.67
N GLY A 183 -13.44 -15.69 7.79
CA GLY A 183 -13.72 -17.08 7.43
C GLY A 183 -13.61 -18.07 8.57
N SER A 184 -12.67 -17.92 9.51
CA SER A 184 -12.55 -18.81 10.66
C SER A 184 -13.53 -18.44 11.78
N GLY A 185 -13.68 -17.15 12.09
CA GLY A 185 -14.58 -16.68 13.14
C GLY A 185 -16.04 -17.05 12.88
N PHE A 186 -16.56 -16.74 11.69
CA PHE A 186 -17.93 -17.10 11.31
C PHE A 186 -18.17 -18.61 11.33
N ASN A 187 -17.19 -19.42 10.90
CA ASN A 187 -17.32 -20.86 10.88
C ASN A 187 -17.44 -21.46 12.30
N VAL A 188 -16.67 -20.97 13.27
CA VAL A 188 -16.72 -21.45 14.65
C VAL A 188 -18.13 -21.28 15.23
N VAL A 189 -18.70 -20.08 15.07
CA VAL A 189 -20.05 -19.78 15.56
C VAL A 189 -21.10 -20.59 14.81
N GLU A 190 -20.97 -20.74 13.49
CA GLU A 190 -21.91 -21.52 12.70
C GLU A 190 -21.88 -23.00 13.04
N PHE A 191 -20.70 -23.59 13.25
CA PHE A 191 -20.56 -24.97 13.68
C PHE A 191 -21.13 -25.20 15.07
N ARG A 192 -20.99 -24.21 15.99
CA ARG A 192 -21.63 -24.23 17.31
C ARG A 192 -23.14 -24.18 17.19
N ARG A 193 -23.68 -23.25 16.39
CA ARG A 193 -25.11 -23.05 16.16
C ARG A 193 -25.79 -24.27 15.56
N ARG A 194 -25.17 -24.91 14.59
CA ARG A 194 -25.69 -26.12 13.93
C ARG A 194 -25.47 -27.40 14.74
N GLY A 195 -24.85 -27.31 15.92
CA GLY A 195 -24.55 -28.45 16.76
C GLY A 195 -23.55 -29.45 16.20
N ILE A 196 -22.78 -29.03 15.17
CA ILE A 196 -21.76 -29.87 14.51
C ILE A 196 -20.69 -30.28 15.53
N LEU A 197 -20.24 -29.34 16.37
CA LEU A 197 -19.25 -29.62 17.42
C LEU A 197 -19.75 -30.71 18.40
N LYS A 198 -21.05 -30.69 18.79
CA LYS A 198 -21.63 -31.70 19.64
C LYS A 198 -21.68 -33.09 18.98
N ARG A 199 -21.97 -33.13 17.67
CA ARG A 199 -22.00 -34.39 16.89
C ARG A 199 -20.61 -35.00 16.69
N LEU A 200 -19.55 -34.18 16.67
CA LEU A 200 -18.17 -34.68 16.58
C LEU A 200 -17.81 -35.58 17.78
N PHE A 201 -18.35 -35.31 18.99
CA PHE A 201 -18.05 -36.12 20.16
C PHE A 201 -18.58 -37.56 20.07
N VAL A 202 -19.58 -37.83 19.23
CA VAL A 202 -20.12 -39.18 19.01
C VAL A 202 -19.51 -39.87 17.76
N THR A 203 -18.55 -39.23 17.11
CA THR A 203 -17.82 -39.80 15.99
C THR A 203 -16.38 -40.17 16.38
N PRO A 204 -15.71 -41.10 15.70
CA PRO A 204 -14.30 -41.43 15.96
C PRO A 204 -13.30 -40.37 15.52
N ILE A 205 -13.77 -39.16 15.14
CA ILE A 205 -12.94 -38.06 14.69
C ILE A 205 -12.40 -37.28 15.89
N LYS A 206 -11.10 -37.15 16.00
CA LYS A 206 -10.47 -36.32 17.06
C LYS A 206 -10.69 -34.82 16.79
N PRO A 207 -10.87 -33.98 17.83
CA PRO A 207 -10.99 -32.54 17.66
C PRO A 207 -9.84 -31.92 16.86
N ILE A 208 -8.62 -32.43 17.05
CA ILE A 208 -7.44 -31.97 16.29
C ILE A 208 -7.54 -32.28 14.79
N ASP A 209 -8.18 -33.39 14.40
CA ASP A 209 -8.36 -33.74 12.99
C ASP A 209 -9.36 -32.79 12.32
N PHE A 210 -10.36 -32.34 13.07
CA PHE A 210 -11.34 -31.35 12.60
C PHE A 210 -10.71 -29.96 12.45
N VAL A 211 -10.00 -29.47 13.45
CA VAL A 211 -9.34 -28.16 13.42
C VAL A 211 -8.29 -28.11 12.32
N SER A 212 -7.42 -29.14 12.23
CA SER A 212 -6.39 -29.20 11.19
C SER A 212 -6.99 -29.27 9.78
N ALA A 213 -8.12 -29.95 9.59
CA ALA A 213 -8.81 -29.98 8.31
C ALA A 213 -9.36 -28.60 7.89
N ILE A 214 -9.90 -27.82 8.84
CA ILE A 214 -10.34 -26.44 8.59
C ILE A 214 -9.14 -25.57 8.21
N VAL A 215 -8.05 -25.63 8.98
CA VAL A 215 -6.83 -24.85 8.72
C VAL A 215 -6.31 -25.14 7.32
N VAL A 216 -6.13 -26.43 6.94
CA VAL A 216 -5.65 -26.81 5.64
C VAL A 216 -6.60 -26.39 4.52
N ALA A 217 -7.91 -26.55 4.71
CA ALA A 217 -8.90 -26.12 3.73
C ALA A 217 -8.83 -24.60 3.52
N ARG A 218 -8.73 -23.82 4.59
CA ARG A 218 -8.60 -22.37 4.53
C ARG A 218 -7.30 -21.92 3.85
N MET A 219 -6.18 -22.57 4.17
CA MET A 219 -4.92 -22.31 3.50
C MET A 219 -5.05 -22.49 1.98
N VAL A 220 -5.62 -23.61 1.53
CA VAL A 220 -5.82 -23.88 0.09
C VAL A 220 -6.72 -22.82 -0.55
N ILE A 221 -7.81 -22.44 0.12
CA ILE A 221 -8.76 -21.44 -0.38
C ILE A 221 -8.08 -20.07 -0.52
N VAL A 222 -7.41 -19.62 0.53
CA VAL A 222 -6.74 -18.31 0.56
C VAL A 222 -5.62 -18.25 -0.47
N LEU A 223 -4.81 -19.31 -0.58
CA LEU A 223 -3.79 -19.40 -1.63
C LEU A 223 -4.39 -19.33 -3.03
N GLY A 224 -5.51 -20.02 -3.27
CA GLY A 224 -6.21 -19.95 -4.56
C GLY A 224 -6.70 -18.52 -4.88
N GLN A 225 -7.26 -17.82 -3.90
CA GLN A 225 -7.72 -16.44 -4.07
C GLN A 225 -6.56 -15.47 -4.30
N LEU A 226 -5.47 -15.59 -3.54
CA LEU A 226 -4.26 -14.79 -3.74
C LEU A 226 -3.64 -15.05 -5.12
N SER A 227 -3.62 -16.31 -5.58
CA SER A 227 -3.10 -16.63 -6.91
C SER A 227 -3.91 -15.98 -8.02
N ILE A 228 -5.24 -15.84 -7.85
CA ILE A 228 -6.10 -15.13 -8.81
C ILE A 228 -5.75 -13.64 -8.85
N ILE A 229 -5.60 -13.01 -7.67
CA ILE A 229 -5.28 -11.57 -7.58
C ILE A 229 -3.87 -11.30 -8.09
N PHE A 230 -2.93 -12.14 -7.70
CA PHE A 230 -1.56 -12.05 -8.21
C PHE A 230 -1.50 -12.23 -9.72
N GLY A 231 -2.23 -13.23 -10.24
CA GLY A 231 -2.36 -13.42 -11.69
C GLY A 231 -2.96 -12.20 -12.38
N PHE A 232 -4.00 -11.59 -11.80
CA PHE A 232 -4.56 -10.34 -12.33
C PHE A 232 -3.53 -9.21 -12.35
N ALA A 233 -2.81 -9.00 -11.26
CA ALA A 233 -1.78 -7.96 -11.17
C ALA A 233 -0.64 -8.21 -12.17
N PHE A 234 -0.20 -9.45 -12.32
CA PHE A 234 0.88 -9.83 -13.25
C PHE A 234 0.50 -9.66 -14.72
N PHE A 235 -0.73 -10.11 -15.12
CA PHE A 235 -1.13 -10.11 -16.53
C PHE A 235 -1.70 -8.77 -17.02
N PHE A 236 -2.29 -7.96 -16.13
CA PHE A 236 -2.98 -6.73 -16.51
C PHE A 236 -2.29 -5.45 -16.04
N LEU A 237 -1.41 -5.53 -15.03
CA LEU A 237 -0.81 -4.36 -14.41
C LEU A 237 0.73 -4.38 -14.47
N ASP A 238 1.34 -5.30 -15.21
CA ASP A 238 2.79 -5.45 -15.40
C ASP A 238 3.61 -5.45 -14.09
N VAL A 239 3.00 -5.89 -12.97
CA VAL A 239 3.69 -5.97 -11.70
C VAL A 239 4.65 -7.16 -11.69
N ASN A 240 5.90 -6.90 -11.34
CA ASN A 240 6.92 -7.93 -11.24
C ASN A 240 7.35 -8.17 -9.79
N ILE A 241 7.48 -9.45 -9.42
CA ILE A 241 8.13 -9.83 -8.17
C ILE A 241 9.64 -9.89 -8.39
N VAL A 242 10.39 -9.06 -7.64
CA VAL A 242 11.86 -9.05 -7.66
C VAL A 242 12.42 -10.22 -6.85
N GLY A 243 11.75 -10.55 -5.75
CA GLY A 243 12.21 -11.56 -4.81
C GLY A 243 11.79 -12.99 -5.14
N SER A 244 12.20 -13.92 -4.27
CA SER A 244 11.89 -15.34 -4.43
C SER A 244 10.45 -15.67 -4.10
N ILE A 245 9.73 -16.27 -5.05
CA ILE A 245 8.34 -16.74 -4.87
C ILE A 245 8.23 -17.74 -3.71
N SER A 246 9.26 -18.58 -3.48
CA SER A 246 9.25 -19.52 -2.37
C SER A 246 9.32 -18.84 -1.00
N HIS A 247 10.07 -17.75 -0.88
CA HIS A 247 10.12 -16.94 0.34
C HIS A 247 8.77 -16.26 0.60
N LEU A 248 8.20 -15.68 -0.44
CA LEU A 248 6.87 -15.04 -0.36
C LEU A 248 5.80 -16.08 0.05
N PHE A 249 5.81 -17.26 -0.56
CA PHE A 249 4.90 -18.34 -0.21
C PHE A 249 5.03 -18.76 1.26
N PHE A 250 6.24 -18.85 1.80
CA PHE A 250 6.47 -19.16 3.21
C PHE A 250 5.85 -18.11 4.13
N ILE A 251 6.05 -16.82 3.87
CA ILE A 251 5.45 -15.74 4.64
C ILE A 251 3.92 -15.78 4.56
N ILE A 252 3.36 -15.97 3.37
CA ILE A 252 1.92 -16.12 3.17
C ILE A 252 1.36 -17.25 4.03
N MET A 253 1.99 -18.42 4.02
CA MET A 253 1.55 -19.58 4.80
C MET A 253 1.57 -19.30 6.30
N LEU A 254 2.63 -18.67 6.79
CA LEU A 254 2.77 -18.30 8.20
C LEU A 254 1.72 -17.25 8.60
N SER A 255 1.49 -16.27 7.75
CA SER A 255 0.50 -15.20 7.96
C SER A 255 -0.94 -15.74 7.96
N VAL A 256 -1.26 -16.67 7.06
CA VAL A 256 -2.58 -17.36 7.07
C VAL A 256 -2.80 -18.06 8.40
N LEU A 257 -1.79 -18.78 8.92
CA LEU A 257 -1.89 -19.43 10.24
C LEU A 257 -2.17 -18.40 11.33
N MET A 258 -1.43 -17.31 11.38
CA MET A 258 -1.62 -16.23 12.35
C MET A 258 -3.04 -15.65 12.29
N PHE A 259 -3.52 -15.26 11.13
CA PHE A 259 -4.85 -14.69 11.00
C PHE A 259 -5.98 -15.70 11.23
N LEU A 260 -5.75 -16.98 10.95
CA LEU A 260 -6.70 -18.03 11.31
C LEU A 260 -6.81 -18.22 12.84
N THR A 261 -5.70 -18.20 13.57
CA THR A 261 -5.74 -18.29 15.04
C THR A 261 -6.46 -17.10 15.65
N LEU A 262 -6.20 -15.88 15.17
CA LEU A 262 -6.95 -14.68 15.57
C LEU A 262 -8.45 -14.81 15.27
N GLY A 263 -8.81 -15.29 14.10
CA GLY A 263 -10.21 -15.51 13.75
C GLY A 263 -10.88 -16.61 14.59
N PHE A 264 -10.19 -17.69 14.93
CA PHE A 264 -10.69 -18.70 15.85
C PHE A 264 -10.89 -18.12 17.27
N SER A 265 -9.98 -17.27 17.74
CA SER A 265 -10.08 -16.58 19.02
C SER A 265 -11.32 -15.68 19.05
N ILE A 266 -11.52 -14.85 18.01
CA ILE A 266 -12.72 -14.00 17.86
C ILE A 266 -13.99 -14.86 17.82
N GLY A 267 -14.02 -15.95 17.05
CA GLY A 267 -15.15 -16.85 16.96
C GLY A 267 -15.44 -17.60 18.25
N SER A 268 -14.43 -17.83 19.09
CA SER A 268 -14.62 -18.46 20.41
C SER A 268 -15.30 -17.52 21.41
N LEU A 269 -14.98 -16.23 21.37
CA LEU A 269 -15.55 -15.17 22.21
C LEU A 269 -16.97 -14.79 21.78
N ALA A 270 -17.24 -14.82 20.49
CA ALA A 270 -18.53 -14.43 19.94
C ALA A 270 -19.61 -15.48 20.17
N LYS A 271 -20.84 -15.03 20.47
CA LYS A 271 -22.01 -15.89 20.65
C LYS A 271 -22.84 -16.01 19.36
N THR A 272 -22.89 -14.98 18.55
CA THR A 272 -23.67 -14.90 17.30
C THR A 272 -22.78 -14.51 16.13
N GLN A 273 -23.27 -14.69 14.91
CA GLN A 273 -22.53 -14.27 13.70
C GLN A 273 -22.39 -12.75 13.64
N GLU A 274 -23.42 -12.01 14.08
CA GLU A 274 -23.36 -10.54 14.16
C GLU A 274 -22.23 -10.11 15.13
N SER A 275 -22.11 -10.77 16.28
CA SER A 275 -21.04 -10.49 17.25
C SER A 275 -19.65 -10.75 16.66
N VAL A 276 -19.47 -11.79 15.84
CA VAL A 276 -18.21 -12.02 15.11
C VAL A 276 -17.91 -10.84 14.20
N GLY A 277 -18.91 -10.40 13.42
CA GLY A 277 -18.73 -9.26 12.51
C GLY A 277 -18.30 -8.00 13.24
N VAL A 278 -18.94 -7.67 14.36
CA VAL A 278 -18.60 -6.47 15.15
C VAL A 278 -17.18 -6.56 15.73
N ILE A 279 -16.84 -7.68 16.39
CA ILE A 279 -15.50 -7.84 17.01
C ILE A 279 -14.42 -7.86 15.93
N ALA A 280 -14.64 -8.57 14.82
CA ALA A 280 -13.71 -8.59 13.71
C ALA A 280 -13.51 -7.19 13.11
N SER A 281 -14.59 -6.41 12.95
CA SER A 281 -14.51 -5.04 12.40
C SER A 281 -13.72 -4.10 13.30
N ILE A 282 -13.93 -4.18 14.62
CA ILE A 282 -13.17 -3.39 15.61
C ILE A 282 -11.66 -3.71 15.52
N PHE A 283 -11.32 -4.97 15.23
CA PHE A 283 -9.93 -5.39 15.09
C PHE A 283 -9.34 -5.02 13.72
N ILE A 284 -10.11 -5.19 12.63
CA ILE A 284 -9.64 -5.03 11.26
C ILE A 284 -9.54 -3.56 10.84
N TYR A 285 -10.58 -2.74 11.07
CA TYR A 285 -10.63 -1.38 10.54
C TYR A 285 -9.52 -0.43 11.02
N PRO A 286 -9.13 -0.40 12.31
CA PRO A 286 -8.00 0.41 12.72
C PRO A 286 -6.70 0.01 12.01
N GLN A 287 -6.51 -1.28 11.76
CA GLN A 287 -5.32 -1.77 11.07
C GLN A 287 -5.22 -1.31 9.61
N ILE A 288 -6.36 -1.15 8.92
CA ILE A 288 -6.36 -0.66 7.53
C ILE A 288 -5.67 0.71 7.45
N VAL A 289 -5.97 1.59 8.40
CA VAL A 289 -5.44 2.96 8.41
C VAL A 289 -4.01 3.00 8.95
N MET A 290 -3.73 2.21 9.99
CA MET A 290 -2.47 2.32 10.74
C MET A 290 -1.36 1.38 10.25
N SER A 291 -1.68 0.36 9.44
CA SER A 291 -0.73 -0.73 9.13
C SER A 291 0.24 -0.44 7.98
N GLY A 292 0.19 0.73 7.38
CA GLY A 292 1.07 1.02 6.24
C GLY A 292 0.69 0.28 4.94
N VAL A 293 -0.56 -0.22 4.83
CA VAL A 293 -1.04 -0.90 3.60
C VAL A 293 -1.15 0.08 2.45
N PHE A 294 -1.82 1.21 2.67
CA PHE A 294 -2.06 2.24 1.65
C PHE A 294 -1.01 3.34 1.65
N PHE A 295 -0.44 3.67 2.79
CA PHE A 295 0.55 4.73 2.94
C PHE A 295 1.71 4.23 3.79
N PRO A 296 2.96 4.66 3.54
CA PRO A 296 4.10 4.33 4.38
C PRO A 296 3.85 4.73 5.85
N ILE A 297 4.31 3.91 6.80
CA ILE A 297 4.11 4.14 8.26
C ILE A 297 4.75 5.46 8.68
N GLU A 298 5.82 5.87 8.02
CA GLU A 298 6.56 7.12 8.26
C GLU A 298 5.72 8.38 8.01
N THR A 299 4.64 8.27 7.22
CA THR A 299 3.70 9.38 6.99
C THR A 299 2.70 9.58 8.13
N LEU A 300 2.62 8.63 9.05
CA LEU A 300 1.76 8.72 10.23
C LEU A 300 2.40 9.62 11.31
N PRO A 301 1.60 10.25 12.19
CA PRO A 301 2.12 10.99 13.34
C PRO A 301 3.06 10.12 14.19
N GLU A 302 4.16 10.69 14.67
CA GLU A 302 5.22 9.99 15.39
C GLU A 302 4.72 9.17 16.59
N PHE A 303 3.67 9.63 17.27
CA PHE A 303 3.11 8.90 18.42
C PHE A 303 2.33 7.63 18.02
N ILE A 304 1.92 7.49 16.76
CA ILE A 304 1.18 6.32 16.24
C ILE A 304 2.15 5.28 15.68
N GLN A 305 3.29 5.67 15.13
CA GLN A 305 4.24 4.78 14.45
C GLN A 305 4.63 3.55 15.28
N PRO A 306 4.99 3.65 16.58
CA PRO A 306 5.36 2.48 17.38
C PRO A 306 4.22 1.47 17.55
N PHE A 307 2.96 1.94 17.58
CA PHE A 307 1.80 1.05 17.63
C PHE A 307 1.57 0.37 16.27
N SER A 308 1.79 1.09 15.19
CA SER A 308 1.65 0.58 13.83
C SER A 308 2.61 -0.58 13.55
N GLU A 309 3.85 -0.48 13.98
CA GLU A 309 4.87 -1.52 13.78
C GLU A 309 4.54 -2.86 14.46
N ILE A 310 3.76 -2.84 15.54
CA ILE A 310 3.40 -4.04 16.31
C ILE A 310 2.14 -4.73 15.73
N LEU A 311 1.37 -4.02 14.92
CA LEU A 311 0.13 -4.56 14.36
C LEU A 311 0.38 -5.79 13.46
N PRO A 312 -0.42 -6.85 13.59
CA PRO A 312 -0.22 -8.07 12.80
C PRO A 312 -0.29 -7.81 11.29
N LEU A 313 -1.16 -6.90 10.84
CA LEU A 313 -1.25 -6.55 9.42
C LEU A 313 0.00 -5.80 8.94
N SER A 314 0.55 -4.89 9.75
CA SER A 314 1.78 -4.16 9.42
C SER A 314 2.96 -5.09 9.22
N ILE A 315 3.16 -6.00 10.18
CA ILE A 315 4.26 -6.98 10.14
C ILE A 315 4.18 -7.85 8.88
N VAL A 316 2.97 -8.27 8.49
CA VAL A 316 2.76 -9.09 7.28
C VAL A 316 2.96 -8.27 6.02
N ALA A 317 2.39 -7.07 5.93
CA ALA A 317 2.51 -6.20 4.77
C ALA A 317 3.97 -5.82 4.52
N ASP A 318 4.72 -5.48 5.58
CA ASP A 318 6.14 -5.17 5.51
C ASP A 318 6.97 -6.37 5.07
N ALA A 319 6.75 -7.57 5.65
CA ALA A 319 7.43 -8.80 5.24
C ALA A 319 7.17 -9.15 3.76
N MET A 320 5.91 -9.04 3.33
CA MET A 320 5.55 -9.32 1.93
C MET A 320 6.17 -8.31 0.98
N ARG A 321 6.21 -7.01 1.34
CA ARG A 321 6.82 -5.94 0.55
C ARG A 321 8.33 -6.11 0.45
N SER A 322 8.99 -6.33 1.57
CA SER A 322 10.44 -6.57 1.62
C SER A 322 10.90 -7.73 0.73
N ILE A 323 10.08 -8.77 0.61
CA ILE A 323 10.39 -9.90 -0.27
C ILE A 323 9.97 -9.61 -1.71
N SER A 324 8.73 -9.15 -1.96
CA SER A 324 8.21 -9.02 -3.32
C SER A 324 8.84 -7.87 -4.10
N SER A 325 8.99 -6.70 -3.45
CA SER A 325 9.43 -5.47 -4.11
C SER A 325 10.92 -5.19 -3.92
N ASP A 326 11.47 -5.45 -2.70
CA ASP A 326 12.88 -5.20 -2.41
C ASP A 326 13.78 -6.42 -2.65
N GLY A 327 13.20 -7.60 -2.92
CA GLY A 327 13.93 -8.83 -3.22
C GLY A 327 14.70 -9.43 -2.04
N LEU A 328 14.35 -9.06 -0.81
CA LEU A 328 15.07 -9.51 0.38
C LEU A 328 14.86 -11.00 0.67
N SER A 329 15.85 -11.59 1.35
CA SER A 329 15.80 -13.00 1.76
C SER A 329 15.00 -13.18 3.07
N LEU A 330 14.58 -14.43 3.38
CA LEU A 330 13.92 -14.75 4.67
C LEU A 330 14.75 -14.35 5.89
N LEU A 331 16.08 -14.40 5.78
CA LEU A 331 16.96 -13.98 6.87
C LEU A 331 16.90 -12.48 7.13
N ALA A 332 16.65 -11.66 6.11
CA ALA A 332 16.53 -10.22 6.28
C ALA A 332 15.22 -9.83 6.99
N VAL A 333 14.14 -10.59 6.76
CA VAL A 333 12.82 -10.37 7.37
C VAL A 333 12.59 -11.18 8.67
N TYR A 334 13.65 -11.61 9.34
CA TYR A 334 13.55 -12.45 10.56
C TYR A 334 12.73 -11.80 11.67
N LYS A 335 12.78 -10.47 11.82
CA LYS A 335 11.99 -9.72 12.81
C LYS A 335 10.49 -9.89 12.57
N ASN A 336 10.07 -9.82 11.31
CA ASN A 336 8.69 -10.01 10.91
C ASN A 336 8.24 -11.46 11.17
N ILE A 337 9.09 -12.45 10.87
CA ILE A 337 8.81 -13.87 11.15
C ILE A 337 8.62 -14.08 12.66
N ILE A 338 9.47 -13.49 13.51
CA ILE A 338 9.31 -13.54 14.97
C ILE A 338 8.00 -12.87 15.39
N GLY A 339 7.69 -11.67 14.87
CA GLY A 339 6.46 -10.96 15.15
C GLY A 339 5.22 -11.77 14.80
N ILE A 340 5.16 -12.36 13.59
CA ILE A 340 4.08 -13.26 13.17
C ILE A 340 3.97 -14.47 14.11
N SER A 341 5.12 -15.06 14.49
CA SER A 341 5.15 -16.23 15.38
C SER A 341 4.64 -15.91 16.78
N ILE A 342 4.96 -14.72 17.31
CA ILE A 342 4.42 -14.23 18.59
C ILE A 342 2.89 -14.12 18.51
N TRP A 343 2.37 -13.50 17.43
CA TRP A 343 0.92 -13.36 17.24
C TRP A 343 0.17 -14.69 17.07
N ILE A 344 0.83 -15.75 16.60
CA ILE A 344 0.26 -17.11 16.54
C ILE A 344 0.07 -17.68 17.95
N VAL A 345 0.95 -17.35 18.89
CA VAL A 345 0.95 -17.90 20.24
C VAL A 345 0.00 -17.15 21.19
N ILE A 346 -0.20 -15.84 20.97
CA ILE A 346 -1.13 -15.00 21.72
C ILE A 346 -2.58 -15.39 21.37
#